data_bc7aa6e6d92f78540327566ea5c3bece
#
_entry.id   bc7aa6e6d92f78540327566ea5c3bece
#
_cell.length_a   1.000
_cell.length_b   1.000
_cell.length_c   1.000
_cell.angle_alpha   90.00
_cell.angle_beta   90.00
_cell.angle_gamma   90.00
#
_symmetry.space_group_name_H-M   'P 1'
#
loop_
_entity.id
_entity.type
_entity.pdbx_description
1 polymer ?
#
loop_
_entity_poly.entity_id
_entity_poly.type
_entity_poly.pdbx_seq_one_letter_code
_entity_poly.pdbx_strand_id
1 'polypeptide(L)'
;MTVPGSEPPNPSPNPDPAQPAPKTPVDATKYVGTPAVGTSKAAASAGLSSAGPSNTEVDRRRRRLVWVGVTAFLTAWFLAFFRFFLPRTLFEPNSVFKIGYPSEFALGVDTKFQQKYRIWVDRTPDRVFVIYARCTHLGCTPDWKPSENKFKCPCHGSGYDSEGINFEGPAPRPMDRAHVELAPDGQIIVDTSRLYQWPKGQPSKFNDPGAFLTGV
;
A
#
# COMPACT_ATOMS: atom_id res chain seq x y z
N MET A 1 -5.47 -32.80 49.09
CA MET A 1 -4.09 -32.35 49.01
C MET A 1 -4.03 -31.31 47.93
N THR A 2 -4.06 -30.04 48.31
CA THR A 2 -4.05 -28.85 47.45
C THR A 2 -2.60 -28.36 47.34
N VAL A 3 -2.10 -28.25 46.13
CA VAL A 3 -0.75 -27.71 45.82
C VAL A 3 -0.87 -26.18 45.66
N PRO A 4 -0.08 -25.37 46.37
CA PRO A 4 -0.13 -23.91 46.25
C PRO A 4 0.59 -23.47 44.95
N GLY A 5 -0.06 -22.53 44.22
CA GLY A 5 0.43 -21.92 43.00
C GLY A 5 1.65 -21.04 43.26
N SER A 6 2.63 -21.17 42.39
CA SER A 6 3.81 -20.30 42.32
C SER A 6 3.50 -19.09 41.43
N GLU A 7 3.52 -17.93 42.04
CA GLU A 7 3.41 -16.61 41.46
C GLU A 7 4.67 -16.29 40.62
N PRO A 8 4.57 -15.74 39.42
CA PRO A 8 5.75 -15.36 38.63
C PRO A 8 6.41 -14.09 39.21
N PRO A 9 7.75 -13.95 39.14
CA PRO A 9 8.47 -12.82 39.69
C PRO A 9 8.18 -11.53 38.90
N ASN A 10 7.99 -10.45 39.68
CA ASN A 10 7.80 -9.08 39.24
C ASN A 10 9.00 -8.57 38.43
N PRO A 11 8.82 -7.96 37.24
CA PRO A 11 9.92 -7.37 36.50
C PRO A 11 10.50 -6.14 37.21
N SER A 12 11.82 -6.08 37.28
CA SER A 12 12.61 -5.00 37.87
C SER A 12 12.37 -3.65 37.16
N PRO A 13 12.44 -2.51 37.89
CA PRO A 13 12.19 -1.20 37.33
C PRO A 13 13.30 -0.79 36.35
N ASN A 14 12.85 -0.21 35.25
CA ASN A 14 13.63 0.35 34.17
C ASN A 14 14.51 1.52 34.70
N PRO A 15 15.80 1.65 34.36
CA PRO A 15 16.61 2.78 34.78
C PRO A 15 16.17 4.07 34.06
N ASP A 16 16.09 5.15 34.84
CA ASP A 16 15.77 6.51 34.42
C ASP A 16 16.71 7.01 33.29
N PRO A 17 16.17 7.78 32.32
CA PRO A 17 17.01 8.39 31.28
C PRO A 17 17.93 9.47 31.90
N ALA A 18 19.21 9.34 31.59
CA ALA A 18 20.28 10.22 32.04
C ALA A 18 19.97 11.71 31.76
N GLN A 19 20.07 12.53 32.81
CA GLN A 19 19.99 13.97 32.73
C GLN A 19 21.18 14.55 31.93
N PRO A 20 20.97 15.55 31.06
CA PRO A 20 22.08 16.23 30.37
C PRO A 20 22.89 17.09 31.34
N ALA A 21 24.23 16.99 31.25
CA ALA A 21 25.20 17.74 32.03
C ALA A 21 25.06 19.27 31.87
N PRO A 22 25.35 20.07 32.92
CA PRO A 22 25.24 21.52 32.88
C PRO A 22 26.31 22.13 31.96
N LYS A 23 25.85 23.03 31.06
CA LYS A 23 26.72 23.83 30.18
C LYS A 23 27.44 24.90 31.01
N THR A 24 28.77 24.83 31.03
CA THR A 24 29.62 25.88 31.58
C THR A 24 29.46 27.21 30.83
N PRO A 25 29.42 28.35 31.53
CA PRO A 25 29.36 29.67 30.89
C PRO A 25 30.68 29.99 30.20
N VAL A 26 30.67 30.29 28.92
CA VAL A 26 31.81 30.82 28.17
C VAL A 26 31.96 32.31 28.50
N ASP A 27 33.11 32.64 29.07
CA ASP A 27 33.53 33.99 29.41
C ASP A 27 33.72 34.85 28.13
N ALA A 28 32.96 35.94 28.00
CA ALA A 28 32.88 36.79 26.80
C ALA A 28 33.87 37.99 26.81
N THR A 29 34.94 37.92 27.60
CA THR A 29 35.82 39.09 27.82
C THR A 29 37.19 39.03 27.17
N LYS A 30 37.42 38.29 26.10
CA LYS A 30 38.76 38.14 25.53
C LYS A 30 38.91 38.53 24.06
N TYR A 31 38.24 39.56 23.59
CA TYR A 31 38.52 40.15 22.27
C TYR A 31 38.29 41.69 22.28
N VAL A 32 39.11 42.40 23.03
CA VAL A 32 39.34 43.83 22.81
C VAL A 32 40.75 44.01 22.29
N GLY A 33 40.92 43.97 20.97
CA GLY A 33 42.13 44.37 20.27
C GLY A 33 41.97 45.78 19.73
N THR A 34 42.69 46.72 20.32
CA THR A 34 42.83 48.09 19.87
C THR A 34 43.52 48.19 18.53
N PRO A 35 43.04 48.96 17.54
CA PRO A 35 43.78 49.21 16.32
C PRO A 35 44.82 50.32 16.52
N ALA A 36 46.08 49.97 16.28
CA ALA A 36 47.15 50.93 16.19
C ALA A 36 47.05 51.80 14.94
N VAL A 37 47.03 53.11 15.19
CA VAL A 37 47.12 54.12 14.13
C VAL A 37 48.55 54.15 13.59
N GLY A 38 48.72 53.69 12.34
CA GLY A 38 49.98 53.77 11.60
C GLY A 38 49.77 54.71 10.38
N THR A 39 50.30 55.90 10.48
CA THR A 39 50.48 56.82 9.35
C THR A 39 51.64 56.40 8.48
N SER A 40 51.39 56.05 7.20
CA SER A 40 52.47 56.00 6.21
C SER A 40 51.99 56.45 4.81
N LYS A 41 52.67 57.42 4.37
CA LYS A 41 52.82 58.06 3.07
C LYS A 41 52.37 57.42 1.80
N ALA A 42 51.74 58.26 1.00
CA ALA A 42 51.43 58.10 -0.40
C ALA A 42 52.60 57.53 -1.25
N ALA A 43 52.36 56.45 -1.99
CA ALA A 43 53.08 56.12 -3.20
C ALA A 43 52.03 55.90 -4.30
N ALA A 44 52.01 56.81 -5.26
CA ALA A 44 51.21 56.64 -6.48
C ALA A 44 51.79 55.52 -7.31
N SER A 45 51.03 54.44 -7.44
CA SER A 45 51.27 53.43 -8.49
C SER A 45 49.99 53.30 -9.31
N ALA A 46 50.11 53.68 -10.60
CA ALA A 46 49.12 53.40 -11.60
C ALA A 46 48.95 51.86 -11.70
N GLY A 47 47.89 51.37 -11.15
CA GLY A 47 47.53 49.92 -11.16
C GLY A 47 46.26 49.76 -11.95
N LEU A 48 46.29 48.90 -12.94
CA LEU A 48 45.15 48.41 -13.71
C LEU A 48 43.93 48.19 -12.83
N SER A 49 42.89 48.94 -13.13
CA SER A 49 41.58 48.78 -12.52
C SER A 49 40.93 47.52 -13.06
N SER A 50 41.24 46.37 -12.46
CA SER A 50 40.40 45.21 -12.61
C SER A 50 39.09 45.46 -11.86
N ALA A 51 38.10 46.01 -12.56
CA ALA A 51 36.77 46.20 -12.01
C ALA A 51 36.14 44.80 -11.77
N GLY A 52 36.50 44.21 -10.64
CA GLY A 52 35.76 43.06 -10.12
C GLY A 52 34.32 43.47 -9.83
N PRO A 53 33.37 42.61 -9.93
CA PRO A 53 31.97 42.91 -9.69
C PRO A 53 31.80 43.50 -8.31
N SER A 54 31.11 44.61 -8.20
CA SER A 54 30.88 45.32 -6.91
C SER A 54 30.19 44.33 -5.92
N ASN A 55 30.49 44.43 -4.63
CA ASN A 55 29.90 43.58 -3.59
C ASN A 55 28.37 43.53 -3.69
N THR A 56 27.73 44.61 -4.11
CA THR A 56 26.27 44.68 -4.32
C THR A 56 25.77 43.83 -5.48
N GLU A 57 26.57 43.65 -6.57
CA GLU A 57 26.19 42.76 -7.69
C GLU A 57 26.40 41.30 -7.35
N VAL A 58 27.45 40.95 -6.60
CA VAL A 58 27.69 39.59 -6.08
C VAL A 58 26.57 39.21 -5.14
N ASP A 59 26.12 40.07 -4.25
CA ASP A 59 25.02 39.82 -3.34
C ASP A 59 23.67 39.66 -4.06
N ARG A 60 23.41 40.43 -5.10
CA ARG A 60 22.21 40.27 -5.94
C ARG A 60 22.20 38.93 -6.67
N ARG A 61 23.34 38.48 -7.22
CA ARG A 61 23.46 37.19 -7.88
C ARG A 61 23.23 36.02 -6.88
N ARG A 62 23.87 36.09 -5.71
CA ARG A 62 23.69 35.12 -4.63
C ARG A 62 22.23 35.03 -4.20
N ARG A 63 21.56 36.16 -3.97
CA ARG A 63 20.13 36.19 -3.63
C ARG A 63 19.28 35.58 -4.75
N ARG A 64 19.52 35.90 -6.02
CA ARG A 64 18.80 35.31 -7.15
C ARG A 64 18.97 33.78 -7.19
N LEU A 65 20.19 33.27 -7.04
CA LEU A 65 20.47 31.84 -7.01
C LEU A 65 19.74 31.14 -5.86
N VAL A 66 19.77 31.75 -4.68
CA VAL A 66 19.03 31.17 -3.51
C VAL A 66 17.53 31.15 -3.80
N TRP A 67 16.95 32.26 -4.30
CA TRP A 67 15.52 32.27 -4.63
C TRP A 67 15.14 31.32 -5.74
N VAL A 68 15.98 31.16 -6.77
CA VAL A 68 15.78 30.15 -7.83
C VAL A 68 15.82 28.74 -7.22
N GLY A 69 16.78 28.46 -6.35
CA GLY A 69 16.84 27.16 -5.65
C GLY A 69 15.62 26.89 -4.80
N VAL A 70 15.19 27.86 -4.02
CA VAL A 70 13.99 27.74 -3.15
C VAL A 70 12.73 27.54 -3.98
N THR A 71 12.54 28.35 -5.04
CA THR A 71 11.36 28.19 -5.91
C THR A 71 11.35 26.88 -6.66
N ALA A 72 12.49 26.44 -7.19
CA ALA A 72 12.60 25.13 -7.84
C ALA A 72 12.29 23.98 -6.86
N PHE A 73 12.83 24.04 -5.66
CA PHE A 73 12.54 23.05 -4.60
C PHE A 73 11.05 23.01 -4.24
N LEU A 74 10.46 24.17 -3.97
CA LEU A 74 9.04 24.26 -3.61
C LEU A 74 8.14 23.80 -4.77
N THR A 75 8.49 24.11 -6.01
CA THR A 75 7.75 23.65 -7.18
C THR A 75 7.85 22.13 -7.33
N ALA A 76 9.04 21.57 -7.21
CA ALA A 76 9.21 20.10 -7.25
C ALA A 76 8.46 19.41 -6.13
N TRP A 77 8.51 19.94 -4.92
CA TRP A 77 7.77 19.41 -3.78
C TRP A 77 6.26 19.49 -3.99
N PHE A 78 5.76 20.63 -4.48
CA PHE A 78 4.34 20.84 -4.79
C PHE A 78 3.85 19.87 -5.87
N LEU A 79 4.63 19.67 -6.95
CA LEU A 79 4.29 18.72 -8.01
C LEU A 79 4.27 17.28 -7.47
N ALA A 80 5.23 16.89 -6.64
CA ALA A 80 5.26 15.58 -6.01
C ALA A 80 4.06 15.38 -5.07
N PHE A 81 3.74 16.39 -4.26
CA PHE A 81 2.57 16.41 -3.39
C PHE A 81 1.27 16.28 -4.19
N PHE A 82 1.10 17.10 -5.23
CA PHE A 82 -0.09 17.06 -6.09
C PHE A 82 -0.25 15.72 -6.79
N ARG A 83 0.88 15.12 -7.26
CA ARG A 83 0.86 13.79 -7.86
C ARG A 83 0.41 12.70 -6.88
N PHE A 84 0.64 12.87 -5.59
CA PHE A 84 0.16 11.94 -4.58
C PHE A 84 -1.39 11.90 -4.50
N PHE A 85 -2.05 13.03 -4.73
CA PHE A 85 -3.52 13.13 -4.71
C PHE A 85 -4.18 12.77 -6.04
N LEU A 86 -3.41 12.67 -7.14
CA LEU A 86 -3.97 12.22 -8.40
C LEU A 86 -4.27 10.71 -8.30
N PRO A 87 -5.54 10.30 -8.38
CA PRO A 87 -5.89 8.90 -8.34
C PRO A 87 -5.25 8.15 -9.52
N ARG A 88 -4.68 6.99 -9.26
CA ARG A 88 -4.13 6.09 -10.29
C ARG A 88 -5.21 5.28 -11.02
N THR A 89 -6.46 5.67 -10.88
CA THR A 89 -7.64 4.94 -11.38
C THR A 89 -7.75 4.89 -12.90
N LEU A 90 -6.90 5.59 -13.64
CA LEU A 90 -6.86 5.55 -15.11
C LEU A 90 -6.46 4.18 -15.69
N PHE A 91 -6.04 3.23 -14.86
CA PHE A 91 -5.59 1.90 -15.26
C PHE A 91 -6.25 0.78 -14.44
N GLU A 92 -7.49 1.00 -13.97
CA GLU A 92 -8.23 -0.12 -13.38
C GLU A 92 -8.47 -1.19 -14.45
N PRO A 93 -8.11 -2.46 -14.17
CA PRO A 93 -8.41 -3.54 -15.10
C PRO A 93 -9.92 -3.65 -15.28
N ASN A 94 -10.36 -3.95 -16.49
CA ASN A 94 -11.76 -4.16 -16.79
C ASN A 94 -12.37 -5.18 -15.81
N SER A 95 -13.42 -4.79 -15.11
CA SER A 95 -14.15 -5.66 -14.19
C SER A 95 -15.03 -6.68 -14.92
N VAL A 96 -15.36 -6.42 -16.20
CA VAL A 96 -16.19 -7.28 -17.04
C VAL A 96 -15.32 -7.90 -18.13
N PHE A 97 -15.28 -9.22 -18.20
CA PHE A 97 -14.47 -9.96 -19.17
C PHE A 97 -15.09 -11.33 -19.48
N LYS A 98 -14.70 -11.89 -20.63
CA LYS A 98 -15.09 -13.24 -21.04
C LYS A 98 -14.03 -14.26 -20.63
N ILE A 99 -14.47 -15.42 -20.17
CA ILE A 99 -13.58 -16.50 -19.71
C ILE A 99 -13.61 -17.75 -20.59
N GLY A 100 -14.44 -17.78 -21.64
CA GLY A 100 -14.58 -18.91 -22.56
C GLY A 100 -15.92 -19.61 -22.44
N TYR A 101 -16.02 -20.79 -23.05
CA TYR A 101 -17.26 -21.56 -23.08
C TYR A 101 -17.40 -22.45 -21.84
N PRO A 102 -18.63 -22.70 -21.36
CA PRO A 102 -18.86 -23.61 -20.24
C PRO A 102 -18.23 -25.00 -20.43
N SER A 103 -18.22 -25.49 -21.67
CA SER A 103 -17.65 -26.78 -22.02
C SER A 103 -16.13 -26.91 -21.86
N GLU A 104 -15.43 -25.77 -21.78
CA GLU A 104 -13.97 -25.73 -21.57
C GLU A 104 -13.58 -26.04 -20.12
N PHE A 105 -14.52 -25.94 -19.19
CA PHE A 105 -14.25 -26.18 -17.77
C PHE A 105 -14.60 -27.62 -17.38
N ALA A 106 -13.63 -28.31 -16.79
CA ALA A 106 -13.86 -29.61 -16.15
C ALA A 106 -14.69 -29.45 -14.87
N LEU A 107 -15.23 -30.54 -14.36
CA LEU A 107 -15.88 -30.54 -13.04
C LEU A 107 -14.87 -30.21 -11.94
N GLY A 108 -15.28 -29.34 -10.99
CA GLY A 108 -14.48 -28.85 -9.88
C GLY A 108 -13.89 -27.48 -10.15
N VAL A 109 -12.91 -27.13 -9.33
CA VAL A 109 -12.30 -25.78 -9.29
C VAL A 109 -11.21 -25.63 -10.34
N ASP A 110 -11.38 -24.67 -11.26
CA ASP A 110 -10.36 -24.25 -12.22
C ASP A 110 -9.65 -22.99 -11.72
N THR A 111 -8.33 -23.03 -11.67
CA THR A 111 -7.47 -21.93 -11.17
C THR A 111 -6.83 -21.09 -12.27
N LYS A 112 -7.11 -21.38 -13.54
CA LYS A 112 -6.52 -20.75 -14.74
C LYS A 112 -6.58 -19.22 -14.71
N PHE A 113 -7.64 -18.66 -14.16
CA PHE A 113 -7.88 -17.20 -14.13
C PHE A 113 -7.49 -16.52 -12.83
N GLN A 114 -6.92 -17.25 -11.87
CA GLN A 114 -6.52 -16.70 -10.57
C GLN A 114 -5.51 -15.56 -10.71
N GLN A 115 -4.47 -15.72 -11.53
CA GLN A 115 -3.41 -14.73 -11.68
C GLN A 115 -3.89 -13.47 -12.41
N LYS A 116 -4.70 -13.66 -13.46
CA LYS A 116 -5.09 -12.55 -14.34
C LYS A 116 -6.28 -11.75 -13.80
N TYR A 117 -7.28 -12.43 -13.28
CA TYR A 117 -8.56 -11.82 -12.90
C TYR A 117 -8.92 -12.00 -11.42
N ARG A 118 -8.09 -12.71 -10.67
CA ARG A 118 -8.34 -13.04 -9.25
C ARG A 118 -9.68 -13.75 -9.06
N ILE A 119 -9.93 -14.76 -9.87
CA ILE A 119 -11.14 -15.58 -9.80
C ILE A 119 -10.79 -17.07 -9.92
N TRP A 120 -11.67 -17.90 -9.41
CA TRP A 120 -11.74 -19.34 -9.71
C TRP A 120 -13.09 -19.63 -10.30
N VAL A 121 -13.11 -20.54 -11.27
CA VAL A 121 -14.34 -21.06 -11.85
C VAL A 121 -14.60 -22.41 -11.24
N ASP A 122 -15.76 -22.59 -10.60
CA ASP A 122 -16.15 -23.88 -10.07
C ASP A 122 -17.33 -24.40 -10.89
N ARG A 123 -17.15 -25.59 -11.45
CA ARG A 123 -18.19 -26.32 -12.20
C ARG A 123 -18.66 -27.52 -11.41
N THR A 124 -19.91 -27.50 -10.99
CA THR A 124 -20.60 -28.64 -10.44
C THR A 124 -21.46 -29.31 -11.54
N PRO A 125 -22.04 -30.52 -11.33
CA PRO A 125 -22.93 -31.16 -12.30
C PRO A 125 -24.14 -30.29 -12.70
N ASP A 126 -24.61 -29.43 -11.79
CA ASP A 126 -25.85 -28.68 -11.96
C ASP A 126 -25.64 -27.21 -12.35
N ARG A 127 -24.46 -26.65 -12.04
CA ARG A 127 -24.21 -25.21 -12.16
C ARG A 127 -22.73 -24.88 -12.35
N VAL A 128 -22.50 -23.70 -12.94
CA VAL A 128 -21.17 -23.06 -12.99
C VAL A 128 -21.25 -21.73 -12.25
N PHE A 129 -20.31 -21.45 -11.38
CA PHE A 129 -20.20 -20.18 -10.68
C PHE A 129 -18.74 -19.75 -10.55
N VAL A 130 -18.55 -18.47 -10.24
CA VAL A 130 -17.24 -17.86 -10.15
C VAL A 130 -17.02 -17.33 -8.75
N ILE A 131 -15.96 -17.80 -8.09
CA ILE A 131 -15.53 -17.36 -6.77
C ILE A 131 -14.52 -16.24 -6.95
N TYR A 132 -14.74 -15.10 -6.28
CA TYR A 132 -13.77 -14.02 -6.24
C TYR A 132 -12.63 -14.39 -5.28
N ALA A 133 -11.40 -14.49 -5.79
CA ALA A 133 -10.23 -15.02 -5.09
C ALA A 133 -9.71 -14.06 -4.01
N ARG A 134 -10.56 -13.76 -3.03
CA ARG A 134 -10.29 -12.83 -1.95
C ARG A 134 -10.76 -13.39 -0.62
N CYS A 135 -9.80 -13.64 0.27
CA CYS A 135 -10.09 -14.02 1.65
C CYS A 135 -10.85 -12.92 2.38
N THR A 136 -11.96 -13.28 3.02
CA THR A 136 -12.85 -12.34 3.71
C THR A 136 -12.32 -11.87 5.06
N HIS A 137 -11.15 -12.39 5.51
CA HIS A 137 -10.45 -11.87 6.68
C HIS A 137 -9.79 -10.51 6.38
N LEU A 138 -8.73 -10.47 5.55
CA LEU A 138 -7.97 -9.25 5.23
C LEU A 138 -7.60 -9.13 3.75
N GLY A 139 -8.27 -9.87 2.86
CA GLY A 139 -8.16 -9.69 1.42
C GLY A 139 -7.01 -10.41 0.72
N CYS A 140 -6.27 -11.30 1.40
CA CYS A 140 -5.28 -12.16 0.76
C CYS A 140 -5.93 -13.09 -0.27
N THR A 141 -5.17 -13.59 -1.24
CA THR A 141 -5.63 -14.61 -2.17
C THR A 141 -5.35 -15.98 -1.57
N PRO A 142 -6.36 -16.81 -1.27
CA PRO A 142 -6.16 -18.20 -0.85
C PRO A 142 -5.57 -19.06 -1.97
N ASP A 143 -4.92 -20.17 -1.60
CA ASP A 143 -4.44 -21.19 -2.54
C ASP A 143 -5.43 -22.34 -2.61
N TRP A 144 -5.75 -22.82 -3.82
CA TRP A 144 -6.49 -24.05 -4.01
C TRP A 144 -5.59 -25.25 -3.75
N LYS A 145 -6.05 -26.17 -2.92
CA LYS A 145 -5.36 -27.44 -2.57
C LYS A 145 -6.17 -28.61 -3.12
N PRO A 146 -5.89 -29.08 -4.35
CA PRO A 146 -6.69 -30.13 -4.97
C PRO A 146 -6.74 -31.45 -4.18
N SER A 147 -5.62 -31.81 -3.54
CA SER A 147 -5.52 -33.05 -2.73
C SER A 147 -6.40 -33.00 -1.46
N GLU A 148 -6.76 -31.82 -1.00
CA GLU A 148 -7.55 -31.62 0.21
C GLU A 148 -8.94 -31.07 -0.10
N ASN A 149 -9.24 -30.81 -1.38
CA ASN A 149 -10.49 -30.25 -1.88
C ASN A 149 -10.90 -28.98 -1.12
N LYS A 150 -9.93 -28.08 -0.85
CA LYS A 150 -10.16 -26.84 -0.10
C LYS A 150 -9.27 -25.69 -0.55
N PHE A 151 -9.73 -24.47 -0.28
CA PHE A 151 -8.88 -23.29 -0.34
C PHE A 151 -8.23 -23.04 1.02
N LYS A 152 -6.94 -22.69 1.04
CA LYS A 152 -6.21 -22.32 2.25
C LYS A 152 -5.57 -20.97 2.08
N CYS A 153 -5.89 -20.03 2.97
CA CYS A 153 -5.30 -18.71 2.96
C CYS A 153 -3.93 -18.73 3.64
N PRO A 154 -2.84 -18.34 2.94
CA PRO A 154 -1.49 -18.42 3.50
C PRO A 154 -1.22 -17.37 4.58
N CYS A 155 -2.01 -16.29 4.62
CA CYS A 155 -1.75 -15.18 5.54
C CYS A 155 -2.04 -15.54 7.01
N HIS A 156 -3.24 -16.09 7.30
CA HIS A 156 -3.66 -16.40 8.67
C HIS A 156 -4.41 -17.73 8.78
N GLY A 157 -4.28 -18.60 7.77
CA GLY A 157 -4.77 -19.96 7.84
C GLY A 157 -6.29 -20.15 7.68
N SER A 158 -7.03 -19.16 7.18
CA SER A 158 -8.46 -19.38 6.88
C SER A 158 -8.64 -20.45 5.83
N GLY A 159 -9.54 -21.42 6.10
CA GLY A 159 -9.91 -22.51 5.21
C GLY A 159 -11.33 -22.33 4.67
N TYR A 160 -11.49 -22.67 3.38
CA TYR A 160 -12.77 -22.66 2.68
C TYR A 160 -12.90 -23.96 1.88
N ASP A 161 -14.09 -24.48 1.77
CA ASP A 161 -14.39 -25.62 0.91
C ASP A 161 -14.34 -25.25 -0.59
N SER A 162 -14.63 -26.21 -1.47
CA SER A 162 -14.64 -25.98 -2.92
C SER A 162 -15.66 -24.92 -3.37
N GLU A 163 -16.75 -24.73 -2.62
CA GLU A 163 -17.74 -23.70 -2.90
C GLU A 163 -17.39 -22.32 -2.34
N GLY A 164 -16.26 -22.19 -1.63
CA GLY A 164 -15.82 -20.97 -1.01
C GLY A 164 -16.44 -20.70 0.35
N ILE A 165 -17.08 -21.70 0.99
CA ILE A 165 -17.68 -21.56 2.32
C ILE A 165 -16.58 -21.71 3.38
N ASN A 166 -16.46 -20.76 4.28
CA ASN A 166 -15.45 -20.80 5.33
C ASN A 166 -15.84 -21.81 6.41
N PHE A 167 -14.88 -22.64 6.82
CA PHE A 167 -15.04 -23.62 7.90
C PHE A 167 -13.94 -23.53 8.96
N GLU A 168 -12.83 -22.83 8.65
CA GLU A 168 -11.64 -22.77 9.51
C GLU A 168 -11.02 -21.37 9.49
N GLY A 169 -10.41 -20.99 10.62
CA GLY A 169 -9.60 -19.77 10.75
C GLY A 169 -10.41 -18.50 10.97
N PRO A 170 -9.75 -17.33 10.85
CA PRO A 170 -10.33 -16.06 11.27
C PRO A 170 -11.28 -15.41 10.25
N ALA A 171 -11.49 -16.00 9.07
CA ALA A 171 -12.41 -15.45 8.08
C ALA A 171 -13.85 -15.44 8.62
N PRO A 172 -14.55 -14.29 8.61
CA PRO A 172 -15.85 -14.16 9.25
C PRO A 172 -17.02 -14.71 8.42
N ARG A 173 -16.84 -14.93 7.13
CA ARG A 173 -17.89 -15.32 6.18
C ARG A 173 -17.31 -16.02 4.94
N PRO A 174 -18.15 -16.67 4.11
CA PRO A 174 -17.75 -17.22 2.81
C PRO A 174 -17.09 -16.19 1.88
N MET A 175 -16.30 -16.68 0.93
CA MET A 175 -15.79 -15.85 -0.18
C MET A 175 -16.94 -15.41 -1.08
N ASP A 176 -16.76 -14.24 -1.71
CA ASP A 176 -17.78 -13.65 -2.57
C ASP A 176 -17.86 -14.40 -3.91
N ARG A 177 -19.06 -14.48 -4.50
CA ARG A 177 -19.25 -14.93 -5.87
C ARG A 177 -19.38 -13.76 -6.80
N ALA A 178 -18.68 -13.79 -7.95
CA ALA A 178 -18.80 -12.77 -8.99
C ALA A 178 -20.07 -13.02 -9.82
N HIS A 179 -20.60 -11.95 -10.40
CA HIS A 179 -21.74 -12.04 -11.31
C HIS A 179 -21.33 -12.75 -12.60
N VAL A 180 -22.16 -13.68 -13.04
CA VAL A 180 -21.95 -14.46 -14.26
C VAL A 180 -23.19 -14.41 -15.14
N GLU A 181 -22.97 -14.25 -16.44
CA GLU A 181 -24.02 -14.33 -17.46
C GLU A 181 -23.50 -15.00 -18.72
N LEU A 182 -24.40 -15.56 -19.53
CA LEU A 182 -24.06 -16.15 -20.82
C LEU A 182 -24.20 -15.09 -21.91
N ALA A 183 -23.12 -14.81 -22.61
CA ALA A 183 -23.14 -13.92 -23.76
C ALA A 183 -23.93 -14.50 -24.93
N PRO A 184 -24.40 -13.70 -25.89
CA PRO A 184 -25.10 -14.20 -27.08
C PRO A 184 -24.27 -15.19 -27.92
N ASP A 185 -22.95 -15.15 -27.81
CA ASP A 185 -22.03 -16.08 -28.47
C ASP A 185 -21.77 -17.38 -27.66
N GLY A 186 -22.44 -17.56 -26.54
CA GLY A 186 -22.32 -18.74 -25.69
C GLY A 186 -21.14 -18.70 -24.72
N GLN A 187 -20.35 -17.64 -24.68
CA GLN A 187 -19.24 -17.51 -23.72
C GLN A 187 -19.75 -16.99 -22.37
N ILE A 188 -19.08 -17.41 -21.31
CA ILE A 188 -19.33 -16.89 -19.95
C ILE A 188 -18.71 -15.51 -19.82
N ILE A 189 -19.54 -14.52 -19.49
CA ILE A 189 -19.13 -13.19 -19.03
C ILE A 189 -19.09 -13.18 -17.52
N VAL A 190 -18.01 -12.65 -16.96
CA VAL A 190 -17.85 -12.43 -15.52
C VAL A 190 -17.74 -10.95 -15.24
N ASP A 191 -18.51 -10.47 -14.27
CA ASP A 191 -18.40 -9.10 -13.75
C ASP A 191 -18.00 -9.12 -12.27
N THR A 192 -16.74 -8.76 -12.01
CA THR A 192 -16.17 -8.70 -10.66
C THR A 192 -16.54 -7.42 -9.90
N SER A 193 -17.20 -6.46 -10.54
CA SER A 193 -17.75 -5.28 -9.85
C SER A 193 -19.06 -5.59 -9.10
N ARG A 194 -19.74 -6.67 -9.50
CA ARG A 194 -21.00 -7.15 -8.90
C ARG A 194 -20.75 -8.43 -8.15
N LEU A 195 -20.68 -8.34 -6.81
CA LEU A 195 -20.39 -9.48 -5.96
C LEU A 195 -21.60 -9.89 -5.13
N TYR A 196 -21.85 -11.21 -5.11
CA TYR A 196 -22.85 -11.83 -4.25
C TYR A 196 -22.19 -12.25 -2.95
N GLN A 197 -22.76 -11.81 -1.84
CA GLN A 197 -22.19 -12.01 -0.51
C GLN A 197 -23.09 -12.86 0.36
N TRP A 198 -22.47 -13.53 1.32
CA TRP A 198 -23.19 -14.20 2.39
C TRP A 198 -22.68 -13.70 3.75
N PRO A 199 -23.18 -12.56 4.25
CA PRO A 199 -22.81 -12.03 5.56
C PRO A 199 -23.30 -12.95 6.67
N LYS A 200 -22.55 -13.02 7.77
CA LYS A 200 -22.93 -13.82 8.93
C LYS A 200 -24.29 -13.40 9.48
N GLY A 201 -25.19 -14.37 9.68
CA GLY A 201 -26.55 -14.12 10.20
C GLY A 201 -27.54 -13.54 9.19
N GLN A 202 -27.16 -13.43 7.91
CA GLN A 202 -28.04 -13.00 6.83
C GLN A 202 -28.28 -14.14 5.83
N PRO A 203 -29.36 -14.07 5.03
CA PRO A 203 -29.59 -15.05 3.99
C PRO A 203 -28.47 -14.98 2.93
N SER A 204 -28.11 -16.14 2.37
CA SER A 204 -27.13 -16.24 1.30
C SER A 204 -27.68 -15.63 0.00
N LYS A 205 -26.87 -14.81 -0.65
CA LYS A 205 -27.12 -14.30 -1.99
C LYS A 205 -26.55 -15.19 -3.11
N PHE A 206 -26.01 -16.35 -2.78
CA PHE A 206 -25.39 -17.25 -3.75
C PHE A 206 -26.40 -17.95 -4.67
N ASN A 207 -27.69 -17.89 -4.33
CA ASN A 207 -28.77 -18.38 -5.17
C ASN A 207 -29.52 -17.27 -5.92
N ASP A 208 -29.07 -16.03 -5.82
CA ASP A 208 -29.65 -14.92 -6.56
C ASP A 208 -29.35 -15.04 -8.06
N PRO A 209 -30.19 -14.49 -8.94
CA PRO A 209 -29.96 -14.49 -10.39
C PRO A 209 -28.61 -13.85 -10.73
N GLY A 210 -27.79 -14.55 -11.52
CA GLY A 210 -26.46 -14.12 -11.91
C GLY A 210 -25.34 -14.50 -10.95
N ALA A 211 -25.64 -15.13 -9.82
CA ALA A 211 -24.59 -15.70 -8.95
C ALA A 211 -24.05 -17.03 -9.49
N PHE A 212 -24.75 -17.65 -10.41
CA PHE A 212 -24.41 -18.91 -11.07
C PHE A 212 -25.16 -19.08 -12.40
N LEU A 213 -24.68 -20.01 -13.23
CA LEU A 213 -25.34 -20.43 -14.47
C LEU A 213 -25.81 -21.87 -14.30
N THR A 214 -26.98 -22.20 -14.80
CA THR A 214 -27.56 -23.55 -14.85
C THR A 214 -27.72 -24.04 -16.29
N GLY A 215 -27.68 -25.35 -16.50
CA GLY A 215 -27.93 -25.97 -17.82
C GLY A 215 -26.85 -25.69 -18.85
N VAL A 216 -25.60 -25.49 -18.43
CA VAL A 216 -24.45 -25.14 -19.28
C VAL A 216 -23.36 -26.20 -19.20
#